data_564704107769db67ec1789a6d48c2901
#
_entry.id   564704107769db67ec1789a6d48c2901
#
_cell.length_a   1.000
_cell.length_b   1.000
_cell.length_c   1.000
_cell.angle_alpha   90.00
_cell.angle_beta   90.00
_cell.angle_gamma   90.00
#
_symmetry.space_group_name_H-M   'P 1'
#
loop_
_entity.id
_entity.type
_entity.pdbx_description
1 polymer ?
#
loop_
_entity_poly.entity_id
_entity_poly.type
_entity_poly.pdbx_seq_one_letter_code
_entity_poly.pdbx_strand_id
1 'polypeptide(L)'
;MTQSSYNADAIEVLSGLEPVRRRPGMYTDTTRPNHLGQEVIDNSVDEALAGHAKRIDVILHADQSLEVIDDGRGMPVDIHPEEGVPAVELILCRLHAGGKFSNKNYQFSGGLHGVGISVVNALSKRVEVNVRRDGNVYGIAFENGDKVQDLTVTGTCGKRNTGTSVHFWPDEQFFDSPRFSVSRLTHLLKAKAVLCPGVEIYFIDKVNNTEQRWCYQDGLTDYLMEAVNGLITLPEAPFVGNFAGDTEAVDWALLWLPEGGELLTESYVNLIPTMQGGTHVNGLRQGLLDAMRE
;
A
#
# COMPACT_ATOMS: atom_id res chain seq x y z
N MET A 1 13.51 25.48 44.34
CA MET A 1 13.58 24.68 43.10
C MET A 1 13.85 23.25 43.54
N THR A 2 12.80 22.43 43.57
CA THR A 2 12.93 20.99 43.84
C THR A 2 13.58 20.35 42.64
N GLN A 3 14.81 19.83 42.76
CA GLN A 3 15.44 18.96 41.81
C GLN A 3 14.50 17.73 41.64
N SER A 4 13.85 17.60 40.48
CA SER A 4 13.21 16.34 40.13
C SER A 4 14.30 15.31 40.01
N SER A 5 14.35 14.34 40.93
CA SER A 5 15.27 13.22 40.84
C SER A 5 14.89 12.38 39.62
N TYR A 6 15.78 12.30 38.63
CA TYR A 6 15.62 11.38 37.50
C TYR A 6 15.87 9.95 38.04
N ASN A 7 14.78 9.24 38.28
CA ASN A 7 14.76 7.87 38.81
C ASN A 7 13.82 7.01 37.99
N ALA A 8 13.61 5.76 38.39
CA ALA A 8 12.74 4.80 37.69
C ALA A 8 11.30 5.31 37.48
N ASP A 9 10.79 6.12 38.41
CA ASP A 9 9.41 6.68 38.34
C ASP A 9 9.27 7.72 37.20
N ALA A 10 10.40 8.25 36.71
CA ALA A 10 10.41 9.16 35.57
C ALA A 10 10.40 8.42 34.20
N ILE A 11 10.45 7.09 34.20
CA ILE A 11 10.42 6.26 32.99
C ILE A 11 8.97 5.91 32.69
N GLU A 12 8.44 6.46 31.62
CA GLU A 12 7.10 6.19 31.12
C GLU A 12 7.15 5.05 30.08
N VAL A 13 6.30 4.04 30.25
CA VAL A 13 6.16 2.92 29.30
C VAL A 13 4.84 3.08 28.55
N LEU A 14 4.95 3.28 27.23
CA LEU A 14 3.79 3.39 26.33
C LEU A 14 3.35 1.99 25.86
N SER A 15 2.05 1.79 25.69
CA SER A 15 1.47 0.52 25.24
C SER A 15 0.49 0.72 24.07
N GLY A 16 0.17 -0.36 23.35
CA GLY A 16 -0.81 -0.34 22.27
C GLY A 16 -0.41 0.62 21.14
N LEU A 17 -1.33 1.52 20.79
CA LEU A 17 -1.15 2.52 19.74
C LEU A 17 -0.66 3.89 20.26
N GLU A 18 -0.50 4.05 21.56
CA GLU A 18 -0.05 5.30 22.17
C GLU A 18 1.33 5.77 21.66
N PRO A 19 2.35 4.90 21.45
CA PRO A 19 3.63 5.30 20.87
C PRO A 19 3.49 5.99 19.52
N VAL A 20 2.58 5.51 18.67
CA VAL A 20 2.30 6.08 17.34
C VAL A 20 1.69 7.47 17.47
N ARG A 21 0.69 7.63 18.32
CA ARG A 21 0.01 8.93 18.55
C ARG A 21 0.94 9.98 19.16
N ARG A 22 1.86 9.58 20.04
CA ARG A 22 2.82 10.51 20.66
C ARG A 22 3.96 10.91 19.74
N ARG A 23 4.39 10.03 18.84
CA ARG A 23 5.52 10.27 17.92
C ARG A 23 5.20 9.78 16.49
N PRO A 24 4.19 10.37 15.83
CA PRO A 24 3.73 9.90 14.53
C PRO A 24 4.84 9.91 13.46
N GLY A 25 5.75 10.88 13.49
CA GLY A 25 6.86 10.97 12.54
C GLY A 25 7.89 9.85 12.62
N MET A 26 7.82 8.95 13.62
CA MET A 26 8.61 7.72 13.66
C MET A 26 7.98 6.60 12.82
N TYR A 27 6.69 6.70 12.48
CA TYR A 27 5.92 5.65 11.85
C TYR A 27 5.40 6.03 10.46
N THR A 28 5.26 7.34 10.18
CA THR A 28 4.69 7.83 8.93
C THR A 28 5.23 9.21 8.55
N ASP A 29 5.09 9.58 7.27
CA ASP A 29 5.25 10.96 6.82
C ASP A 29 4.07 11.81 7.34
N THR A 30 4.37 12.79 8.19
CA THR A 30 3.37 13.69 8.79
C THR A 30 3.08 14.94 7.96
N THR A 31 3.68 15.10 6.79
CA THR A 31 3.38 16.26 5.92
C THR A 31 1.95 16.20 5.38
N ARG A 32 1.48 14.99 5.02
CA ARG A 32 0.13 14.71 4.51
C ARG A 32 -0.27 13.27 4.81
N PRO A 33 -1.58 12.94 4.82
CA PRO A 33 -2.05 11.58 5.10
C PRO A 33 -1.81 10.58 3.94
N ASN A 34 -1.08 10.96 2.89
CA ASN A 34 -0.83 10.10 1.73
C ASN A 34 -0.18 8.76 2.09
N HIS A 35 0.73 8.76 3.06
CA HIS A 35 1.39 7.53 3.49
C HIS A 35 0.42 6.58 4.20
N LEU A 36 -0.56 7.09 4.97
CA LEU A 36 -1.63 6.24 5.51
C LEU A 36 -2.44 5.58 4.39
N GLY A 37 -2.77 6.36 3.33
CA GLY A 37 -3.42 5.81 2.15
C GLY A 37 -2.60 4.73 1.48
N GLN A 38 -1.29 4.93 1.35
CA GLN A 38 -0.38 3.94 0.80
C GLN A 38 -0.40 2.63 1.59
N GLU A 39 -0.37 2.67 2.93
CA GLU A 39 -0.41 1.46 3.76
C GLU A 39 -1.68 0.62 3.55
N VAL A 40 -2.83 1.29 3.37
CA VAL A 40 -4.09 0.59 3.08
C VAL A 40 -4.09 0.02 1.65
N ILE A 41 -3.63 0.81 0.67
CA ILE A 41 -3.51 0.38 -0.73
C ILE A 41 -2.55 -0.81 -0.84
N ASP A 42 -1.41 -0.77 -0.16
CA ASP A 42 -0.40 -1.85 -0.18
C ASP A 42 -0.96 -3.17 0.36
N ASN A 43 -1.88 -3.14 1.32
CA ASN A 43 -2.55 -4.35 1.78
C ASN A 43 -3.43 -4.99 0.69
N SER A 44 -4.16 -4.19 -0.08
CA SER A 44 -4.98 -4.68 -1.21
C SER A 44 -4.09 -5.15 -2.38
N VAL A 45 -2.98 -4.46 -2.62
CA VAL A 45 -1.98 -4.85 -3.62
C VAL A 45 -1.30 -6.17 -3.25
N ASP A 46 -1.03 -6.43 -1.98
CA ASP A 46 -0.48 -7.71 -1.52
C ASP A 46 -1.44 -8.89 -1.77
N GLU A 47 -2.77 -8.67 -1.63
CA GLU A 47 -3.78 -9.67 -2.04
C GLU A 47 -3.75 -9.90 -3.57
N ALA A 48 -3.50 -8.87 -4.36
CA ALA A 48 -3.37 -8.98 -5.80
C ALA A 48 -2.11 -9.74 -6.21
N LEU A 49 -0.95 -9.44 -5.60
CA LEU A 49 0.31 -10.17 -5.83
C LEU A 49 0.22 -11.65 -5.43
N ALA A 50 -0.55 -11.94 -4.37
CA ALA A 50 -0.84 -13.32 -3.98
C ALA A 50 -1.85 -14.02 -4.91
N GLY A 51 -2.33 -13.34 -5.95
CA GLY A 51 -3.26 -13.88 -6.95
C GLY A 51 -4.73 -13.95 -6.49
N HIS A 52 -5.07 -13.28 -5.40
CA HIS A 52 -6.40 -13.35 -4.81
C HIS A 52 -7.30 -12.14 -5.16
N ALA A 53 -6.72 -10.98 -5.43
CA ALA A 53 -7.46 -9.81 -5.88
C ALA A 53 -7.17 -9.51 -7.36
N LYS A 54 -8.17 -9.01 -8.06
CA LYS A 54 -8.09 -8.55 -9.45
C LYS A 54 -8.52 -7.10 -9.62
N ARG A 55 -9.19 -6.55 -8.63
CA ARG A 55 -9.70 -5.19 -8.65
C ARG A 55 -9.48 -4.50 -7.32
N ILE A 56 -9.01 -3.27 -7.39
CA ILE A 56 -8.83 -2.36 -6.26
C ILE A 56 -9.49 -1.04 -6.61
N ASP A 57 -10.47 -0.62 -5.79
CA ASP A 57 -11.11 0.68 -5.89
C ASP A 57 -10.60 1.58 -4.77
N VAL A 58 -10.13 2.77 -5.12
CA VAL A 58 -9.69 3.80 -4.17
C VAL A 58 -10.56 5.03 -4.34
N ILE A 59 -11.21 5.44 -3.27
CA ILE A 59 -12.18 6.54 -3.30
C ILE A 59 -11.72 7.62 -2.33
N LEU A 60 -11.34 8.77 -2.87
CA LEU A 60 -11.11 9.98 -2.09
C LEU A 60 -12.44 10.73 -1.97
N HIS A 61 -13.01 10.74 -0.78
CA HIS A 61 -14.28 11.38 -0.49
C HIS A 61 -14.13 12.91 -0.33
N ALA A 62 -15.25 13.63 -0.49
CA ALA A 62 -15.28 15.10 -0.42
C ALA A 62 -14.85 15.65 0.96
N ASP A 63 -15.04 14.87 2.02
CA ASP A 63 -14.63 15.17 3.39
C ASP A 63 -13.16 14.86 3.69
N GLN A 64 -12.38 14.50 2.67
CA GLN A 64 -10.97 14.08 2.79
C GLN A 64 -10.77 12.74 3.51
N SER A 65 -11.80 11.90 3.63
CA SER A 65 -11.61 10.50 3.99
C SER A 65 -11.20 9.68 2.76
N LEU A 66 -10.51 8.56 2.99
CA LEU A 66 -10.09 7.65 1.93
C LEU A 66 -10.67 6.26 2.19
N GLU A 67 -11.27 5.67 1.16
CA GLU A 67 -11.77 4.31 1.18
C GLU A 67 -11.02 3.47 0.14
N VAL A 68 -10.55 2.29 0.55
CA VAL A 68 -9.90 1.32 -0.33
C VAL A 68 -10.68 0.01 -0.27
N ILE A 69 -11.07 -0.51 -1.41
CA ILE A 69 -11.88 -1.72 -1.55
C ILE A 69 -11.15 -2.68 -2.46
N ASP A 70 -11.00 -3.92 -2.04
CA ASP A 70 -10.49 -5.01 -2.87
C ASP A 70 -11.48 -6.16 -3.00
N ASP A 71 -11.26 -7.01 -3.99
CA ASP A 71 -11.98 -8.26 -4.22
C ASP A 71 -11.15 -9.51 -3.82
N GLY A 72 -10.19 -9.33 -2.88
CA GLY A 72 -9.34 -10.39 -2.36
C GLY A 72 -10.08 -11.38 -1.46
N ARG A 73 -9.34 -12.13 -0.64
CA ARG A 73 -9.90 -13.15 0.27
C ARG A 73 -10.74 -12.59 1.41
N GLY A 74 -10.62 -11.30 1.70
CA GLY A 74 -11.10 -10.65 2.91
C GLY A 74 -10.18 -10.91 4.12
N MET A 75 -9.99 -9.90 4.97
CA MET A 75 -9.22 -10.03 6.22
C MET A 75 -9.77 -11.20 7.06
N PRO A 76 -8.90 -11.90 7.82
CA PRO A 76 -9.36 -12.98 8.70
C PRO A 76 -10.25 -12.42 9.82
N VAL A 77 -11.42 -13.05 10.02
CA VAL A 77 -12.45 -12.64 10.99
C VAL A 77 -12.58 -13.63 12.16
N ASP A 78 -11.91 -14.75 12.05
CA ASP A 78 -11.86 -15.80 13.09
C ASP A 78 -11.13 -15.31 14.34
N ILE A 79 -11.43 -15.95 15.47
CA ILE A 79 -10.81 -15.65 16.75
C ILE A 79 -9.38 -16.19 16.78
N HIS A 80 -8.42 -15.30 17.09
CA HIS A 80 -7.03 -15.71 17.24
C HIS A 80 -6.88 -16.61 18.47
N PRO A 81 -6.27 -17.79 18.33
CA PRO A 81 -6.29 -18.83 19.39
C PRO A 81 -5.60 -18.40 20.69
N GLU A 82 -4.58 -17.57 20.63
CA GLU A 82 -3.82 -17.13 21.80
C GLU A 82 -4.35 -15.82 22.39
N GLU A 83 -4.83 -14.89 21.52
CA GLU A 83 -5.25 -13.56 21.95
C GLU A 83 -6.75 -13.46 22.27
N GLY A 84 -7.56 -14.43 21.82
CA GLY A 84 -8.99 -14.54 22.16
C GLY A 84 -9.87 -13.45 21.53
N VAL A 85 -9.36 -12.70 20.56
CA VAL A 85 -10.08 -11.64 19.83
C VAL A 85 -10.02 -11.90 18.33
N PRO A 86 -10.93 -11.28 17.51
CA PRO A 86 -10.90 -11.43 16.07
C PRO A 86 -9.56 -10.99 15.46
N ALA A 87 -9.04 -11.74 14.49
CA ALA A 87 -7.75 -11.44 13.87
C ALA A 87 -7.72 -10.04 13.22
N VAL A 88 -8.82 -9.61 12.60
CA VAL A 88 -8.94 -8.23 12.05
C VAL A 88 -8.78 -7.16 13.13
N GLU A 89 -9.26 -7.39 14.34
CA GLU A 89 -9.08 -6.47 15.47
C GLU A 89 -7.60 -6.39 15.89
N LEU A 90 -6.91 -7.53 15.96
CA LEU A 90 -5.48 -7.55 16.28
C LEU A 90 -4.66 -6.76 15.28
N ILE A 91 -4.94 -6.95 13.98
CA ILE A 91 -4.25 -6.28 12.89
C ILE A 91 -4.40 -4.75 12.98
N LEU A 92 -5.54 -4.26 13.47
CA LEU A 92 -5.83 -2.83 13.61
C LEU A 92 -5.37 -2.23 14.95
N CYS A 93 -5.31 -3.02 16.03
CA CYS A 93 -5.02 -2.51 17.37
C CYS A 93 -3.62 -2.82 17.89
N ARG A 94 -2.86 -3.70 17.23
CA ARG A 94 -1.54 -4.12 17.69
C ARG A 94 -0.46 -3.80 16.65
N LEU A 95 0.61 -3.18 17.08
CA LEU A 95 1.83 -3.06 16.28
C LEU A 95 2.45 -4.46 16.12
N HIS A 96 3.04 -4.70 14.96
CA HIS A 96 3.69 -5.97 14.64
C HIS A 96 2.74 -7.19 14.67
N ALA A 97 1.44 -6.97 14.42
CA ALA A 97 0.46 -8.02 14.20
C ALA A 97 0.15 -8.13 12.68
N GLY A 98 0.28 -9.32 12.11
CA GLY A 98 -0.06 -9.54 10.71
C GLY A 98 0.44 -10.87 10.16
N GLY A 99 -0.21 -11.35 9.09
CA GLY A 99 0.12 -12.62 8.42
C GLY A 99 1.36 -12.59 7.53
N LYS A 100 2.04 -11.43 7.42
CA LYS A 100 3.20 -11.22 6.53
C LYS A 100 4.55 -11.57 7.15
N PHE A 101 4.59 -11.90 8.45
CA PHE A 101 5.80 -12.35 9.14
C PHE A 101 6.22 -13.79 8.79
N SER A 102 5.36 -14.56 8.14
CA SER A 102 5.68 -15.89 7.64
C SER A 102 5.54 -15.93 6.13
N ASN A 103 6.53 -16.49 5.42
CA ASN A 103 6.52 -16.67 3.96
C ASN A 103 5.44 -17.66 3.47
N LYS A 104 4.54 -18.10 4.36
CA LYS A 104 3.48 -19.06 4.01
C LYS A 104 2.35 -18.47 3.18
N ASN A 105 2.05 -17.19 3.39
CA ASN A 105 0.89 -16.54 2.78
C ASN A 105 1.25 -15.51 1.72
N TYR A 106 2.46 -14.93 1.79
CA TYR A 106 2.93 -13.91 0.85
C TYR A 106 4.40 -14.16 0.54
N GLN A 107 4.70 -14.37 -0.73
CA GLN A 107 6.07 -14.57 -1.21
C GLN A 107 6.80 -13.23 -1.39
N PHE A 108 6.07 -12.21 -1.82
CA PHE A 108 6.49 -10.81 -1.91
C PHE A 108 5.43 -9.94 -1.27
N SER A 109 5.82 -8.85 -0.62
CA SER A 109 4.89 -7.92 0.05
C SER A 109 5.44 -6.51 0.00
N GLY A 110 4.59 -5.53 -0.30
CA GLY A 110 4.89 -4.10 -0.17
C GLY A 110 4.98 -3.65 1.29
N GLY A 111 4.22 -4.29 2.18
CA GLY A 111 4.23 -4.01 3.61
C GLY A 111 5.20 -4.89 4.38
N LEU A 112 6.37 -4.36 4.76
CA LEU A 112 7.47 -5.13 5.38
C LEU A 112 7.43 -5.16 6.91
N HIS A 113 6.70 -4.24 7.57
CA HIS A 113 6.86 -3.99 9.01
C HIS A 113 5.71 -4.49 9.88
N GLY A 114 4.56 -4.87 9.28
CA GLY A 114 3.37 -5.34 10.00
C GLY A 114 2.76 -4.31 10.95
N VAL A 115 2.96 -3.02 10.63
CA VAL A 115 2.45 -1.90 11.45
C VAL A 115 1.53 -0.96 10.66
N GLY A 116 1.49 -1.03 9.34
CA GLY A 116 0.85 -0.04 8.49
C GLY A 116 -0.60 0.24 8.86
N ILE A 117 -1.45 -0.78 8.89
CA ILE A 117 -2.88 -0.59 9.16
C ILE A 117 -3.16 -0.17 10.61
N SER A 118 -2.35 -0.59 11.58
CA SER A 118 -2.47 -0.14 12.97
C SER A 118 -2.02 1.31 13.14
N VAL A 119 -1.05 1.79 12.34
CA VAL A 119 -0.68 3.21 12.25
C VAL A 119 -1.81 4.03 11.62
N VAL A 120 -2.48 3.50 10.58
CA VAL A 120 -3.68 4.15 10.02
C VAL A 120 -4.75 4.33 11.08
N ASN A 121 -5.04 3.27 11.86
CA ASN A 121 -6.01 3.33 12.95
C ASN A 121 -5.61 4.35 14.04
N ALA A 122 -4.34 4.34 14.46
CA ALA A 122 -3.83 5.24 15.50
C ALA A 122 -3.93 6.72 15.12
N LEU A 123 -3.76 7.06 13.83
CA LEU A 123 -3.69 8.43 13.32
C LEU A 123 -4.96 8.88 12.60
N SER A 124 -6.06 8.14 12.77
CA SER A 124 -7.38 8.48 12.22
C SER A 124 -8.37 8.81 13.33
N LYS A 125 -9.28 9.76 13.04
CA LYS A 125 -10.45 10.04 13.89
C LYS A 125 -11.39 8.84 13.93
N ARG A 126 -11.53 8.17 12.77
CA ARG A 126 -12.39 7.00 12.60
C ARG A 126 -11.82 6.07 11.56
N VAL A 127 -11.99 4.76 11.77
CA VAL A 127 -11.72 3.70 10.80
C VAL A 127 -12.89 2.74 10.79
N GLU A 128 -13.40 2.42 9.62
CA GLU A 128 -14.43 1.41 9.40
C GLU A 128 -13.88 0.33 8.49
N VAL A 129 -14.00 -0.92 8.91
CA VAL A 129 -13.58 -2.06 8.10
C VAL A 129 -14.77 -2.96 7.86
N ASN A 130 -15.04 -3.23 6.58
CA ASN A 130 -16.02 -4.20 6.14
C ASN A 130 -15.31 -5.36 5.45
N VAL A 131 -15.61 -6.58 5.87
CA VAL A 131 -15.02 -7.80 5.32
C VAL A 131 -16.11 -8.68 4.75
N ARG A 132 -16.01 -8.99 3.46
CA ARG A 132 -16.84 -9.99 2.78
C ARG A 132 -16.10 -11.33 2.80
N ARG A 133 -16.62 -12.29 3.54
CA ARG A 133 -15.98 -13.60 3.71
C ARG A 133 -17.01 -14.67 4.08
N ASP A 134 -16.87 -15.85 3.53
CA ASP A 134 -17.69 -17.04 3.86
C ASP A 134 -19.21 -16.82 3.72
N GLY A 135 -19.62 -15.95 2.79
CA GLY A 135 -21.03 -15.63 2.54
C GLY A 135 -21.62 -14.56 3.47
N ASN A 136 -20.82 -13.98 4.35
CA ASN A 136 -21.23 -12.91 5.24
C ASN A 136 -20.48 -11.60 4.95
N VAL A 137 -21.08 -10.50 5.38
CA VAL A 137 -20.44 -9.19 5.49
C VAL A 137 -20.25 -8.90 6.98
N TYR A 138 -19.00 -8.71 7.38
CA TYR A 138 -18.63 -8.35 8.74
C TYR A 138 -18.26 -6.87 8.80
N GLY A 139 -18.61 -6.20 9.89
CA GLY A 139 -18.25 -4.81 10.13
C GLY A 139 -17.62 -4.63 11.52
N ILE A 140 -16.56 -3.81 11.58
CA ILE A 140 -15.89 -3.38 12.82
C ILE A 140 -15.50 -1.91 12.67
N ALA A 141 -15.54 -1.12 13.76
CA ALA A 141 -15.19 0.29 13.70
C ALA A 141 -14.36 0.73 14.91
N PHE A 142 -13.55 1.75 14.65
CA PHE A 142 -12.61 2.33 15.60
C PHE A 142 -12.73 3.86 15.58
N GLU A 143 -12.51 4.49 16.73
CA GLU A 143 -12.36 5.94 16.85
C GLU A 143 -11.10 6.27 17.66
N ASN A 144 -10.26 7.13 17.13
CA ASN A 144 -9.01 7.55 17.76
C ASN A 144 -8.07 6.39 18.16
N GLY A 145 -8.15 5.27 17.43
CA GLY A 145 -7.38 4.05 17.69
C GLY A 145 -8.09 3.03 18.59
N ASP A 146 -9.18 3.41 19.26
CA ASP A 146 -9.95 2.55 20.16
C ASP A 146 -11.13 1.91 19.43
N LYS A 147 -11.39 0.62 19.71
CA LYS A 147 -12.55 -0.08 19.15
C LYS A 147 -13.85 0.48 19.74
N VAL A 148 -14.75 0.95 18.87
CA VAL A 148 -16.08 1.48 19.25
C VAL A 148 -17.23 0.59 18.80
N GLN A 149 -16.96 -0.33 17.87
CA GLN A 149 -17.92 -1.33 17.44
C GLN A 149 -17.23 -2.69 17.34
N ASP A 150 -17.77 -3.68 18.00
CA ASP A 150 -17.30 -5.06 17.90
C ASP A 150 -17.53 -5.63 16.49
N LEU A 151 -16.71 -6.62 16.11
CA LEU A 151 -16.89 -7.34 14.87
C LEU A 151 -18.25 -8.06 14.87
N THR A 152 -19.13 -7.65 13.99
CA THR A 152 -20.48 -8.20 13.86
C THR A 152 -20.82 -8.52 12.42
N VAL A 153 -21.71 -9.48 12.18
CA VAL A 153 -22.28 -9.72 10.87
C VAL A 153 -23.30 -8.62 10.58
N THR A 154 -23.02 -7.80 9.57
CA THR A 154 -23.86 -6.67 9.15
C THR A 154 -24.73 -7.00 7.94
N GLY A 155 -24.43 -8.12 7.26
CA GLY A 155 -25.18 -8.55 6.07
C GLY A 155 -24.70 -9.89 5.53
N THR A 156 -25.25 -10.26 4.39
CA THR A 156 -24.84 -11.47 3.66
C THR A 156 -24.39 -11.13 2.24
N CYS A 157 -23.53 -11.94 1.67
CA CYS A 157 -23.07 -11.83 0.29
C CYS A 157 -22.98 -13.21 -0.36
N GLY A 158 -22.74 -13.24 -1.67
CA GLY A 158 -22.45 -14.51 -2.34
C GLY A 158 -21.14 -15.11 -1.82
N LYS A 159 -21.06 -16.43 -1.66
CA LYS A 159 -19.85 -17.11 -1.14
C LYS A 159 -18.55 -16.79 -1.90
N ARG A 160 -18.66 -16.46 -3.20
CA ARG A 160 -17.51 -16.05 -4.03
C ARG A 160 -17.28 -14.53 -4.06
N ASN A 161 -18.17 -13.76 -3.45
CA ASN A 161 -18.01 -12.31 -3.31
C ASN A 161 -17.24 -12.05 -2.01
N THR A 162 -15.92 -12.10 -2.11
CA THR A 162 -14.99 -11.85 -0.99
C THR A 162 -14.29 -10.50 -1.17
N GLY A 163 -13.60 -10.03 -0.15
CA GLY A 163 -12.81 -8.81 -0.20
C GLY A 163 -12.88 -8.00 1.08
N THR A 164 -12.09 -6.94 1.12
CA THR A 164 -12.04 -6.00 2.25
C THR A 164 -12.34 -4.59 1.76
N SER A 165 -13.05 -3.81 2.57
CA SER A 165 -13.14 -2.36 2.45
C SER A 165 -12.59 -1.74 3.74
N VAL A 166 -11.65 -0.82 3.62
CA VAL A 166 -11.13 0.00 4.70
C VAL A 166 -11.41 1.45 4.39
N HIS A 167 -12.26 2.07 5.19
CA HIS A 167 -12.58 3.49 5.10
C HIS A 167 -12.04 4.20 6.34
N PHE A 168 -11.22 5.25 6.16
CA PHE A 168 -10.62 5.96 7.27
C PHE A 168 -10.63 7.48 7.08
N TRP A 169 -10.73 8.19 8.20
CA TRP A 169 -10.74 9.65 8.31
C TRP A 169 -9.46 10.08 9.02
N PRO A 170 -8.42 10.55 8.31
CA PRO A 170 -7.19 11.03 8.95
C PRO A 170 -7.48 12.09 10.00
N ASP A 171 -6.80 12.01 11.14
CA ASP A 171 -6.92 13.03 12.17
C ASP A 171 -5.97 14.20 11.87
N GLU A 172 -6.54 15.36 11.57
CA GLU A 172 -5.81 16.55 11.15
C GLU A 172 -4.72 17.01 12.12
N GLN A 173 -4.84 16.67 13.42
CA GLN A 173 -3.85 17.06 14.42
C GLN A 173 -2.46 16.47 14.18
N PHE A 174 -2.35 15.40 13.39
CA PHE A 174 -1.09 14.70 13.15
C PHE A 174 -0.38 15.11 11.87
N PHE A 175 -1.01 15.96 11.04
CA PHE A 175 -0.50 16.29 9.71
C PHE A 175 -0.35 17.80 9.51
N ASP A 176 0.74 18.22 8.87
CA ASP A 176 0.95 19.63 8.50
C ASP A 176 -0.16 20.11 7.55
N SER A 177 -0.62 19.24 6.66
CA SER A 177 -1.80 19.45 5.82
C SER A 177 -2.71 18.23 5.90
N PRO A 178 -3.99 18.39 6.31
CA PRO A 178 -4.94 17.29 6.44
C PRO A 178 -5.47 16.76 5.09
N ARG A 179 -5.09 17.40 3.99
CA ARG A 179 -5.58 17.05 2.65
C ARG A 179 -4.65 16.10 1.96
N PHE A 180 -5.22 15.07 1.34
CA PHE A 180 -4.48 14.21 0.43
C PHE A 180 -3.93 15.00 -0.77
N SER A 181 -2.71 14.67 -1.17
CA SER A 181 -2.18 15.07 -2.48
C SER A 181 -2.69 14.09 -3.53
N VAL A 182 -3.63 14.56 -4.36
CA VAL A 182 -4.22 13.76 -5.45
C VAL A 182 -3.14 13.31 -6.43
N SER A 183 -2.19 14.17 -6.77
CA SER A 183 -1.10 13.82 -7.69
C SER A 183 -0.22 12.69 -7.15
N ARG A 184 0.08 12.69 -5.84
CA ARG A 184 0.83 11.58 -5.20
C ARG A 184 0.02 10.29 -5.19
N LEU A 185 -1.31 10.35 -4.93
CA LEU A 185 -2.19 9.17 -5.00
C LEU A 185 -2.25 8.62 -6.42
N THR A 186 -2.45 9.47 -7.41
CA THR A 186 -2.49 9.09 -8.83
C THR A 186 -1.20 8.40 -9.26
N HIS A 187 -0.05 8.98 -8.92
CA HIS A 187 1.26 8.39 -9.24
C HIS A 187 1.45 7.03 -8.56
N LEU A 188 1.12 6.94 -7.27
CA LEU A 188 1.19 5.68 -6.52
C LEU A 188 0.33 4.60 -7.15
N LEU A 189 -0.94 4.89 -7.44
CA LEU A 189 -1.89 3.92 -7.98
C LEU A 189 -1.50 3.46 -9.39
N LYS A 190 -1.03 4.40 -10.22
CA LYS A 190 -0.51 4.06 -11.54
C LYS A 190 0.69 3.13 -11.45
N ALA A 191 1.66 3.43 -10.57
CA ALA A 191 2.81 2.57 -10.33
C ALA A 191 2.41 1.16 -9.84
N LYS A 192 1.43 1.07 -8.91
CA LYS A 192 0.92 -0.25 -8.45
C LYS A 192 0.26 -1.03 -9.58
N ALA A 193 -0.51 -0.38 -10.47
CA ALA A 193 -1.10 -1.05 -11.64
C ALA A 193 -0.03 -1.59 -12.61
N VAL A 194 1.05 -0.85 -12.82
CA VAL A 194 2.20 -1.29 -13.65
C VAL A 194 2.91 -2.50 -13.04
N LEU A 195 3.15 -2.45 -11.72
CA LEU A 195 3.89 -3.48 -10.99
C LEU A 195 3.06 -4.73 -10.66
N CYS A 196 1.74 -4.68 -10.90
CA CYS A 196 0.81 -5.79 -10.72
C CYS A 196 0.04 -6.04 -12.02
N PRO A 197 0.67 -6.64 -13.05
CA PRO A 197 0.04 -6.85 -14.36
C PRO A 197 -1.31 -7.56 -14.26
N GLY A 198 -2.30 -7.06 -15.01
CA GLY A 198 -3.65 -7.61 -15.04
C GLY A 198 -4.57 -7.19 -13.90
N VAL A 199 -4.07 -6.46 -12.91
CA VAL A 199 -4.90 -5.89 -11.83
C VAL A 199 -5.55 -4.59 -12.30
N GLU A 200 -6.86 -4.46 -12.09
CA GLU A 200 -7.60 -3.24 -12.36
C GLU A 200 -7.58 -2.33 -11.13
N ILE A 201 -7.07 -1.11 -11.29
CA ILE A 201 -7.08 -0.09 -10.24
C ILE A 201 -7.96 1.06 -10.69
N TYR A 202 -8.97 1.38 -9.87
CA TYR A 202 -9.88 2.50 -10.06
C TYR A 202 -9.59 3.57 -9.01
N PHE A 203 -9.51 4.81 -9.44
CA PHE A 203 -9.41 5.95 -8.54
C PHE A 203 -10.57 6.91 -8.79
N ILE A 204 -11.40 7.10 -7.77
CA ILE A 204 -12.57 7.98 -7.77
C ILE A 204 -12.27 9.15 -6.85
N ASP A 205 -12.01 10.31 -7.42
CA ASP A 205 -11.78 11.56 -6.68
C ASP A 205 -13.08 12.37 -6.61
N LYS A 206 -13.79 12.24 -5.49
CA LYS A 206 -15.02 12.99 -5.24
C LYS A 206 -14.78 14.46 -4.86
N VAL A 207 -13.53 14.85 -4.57
CA VAL A 207 -13.17 16.25 -4.33
C VAL A 207 -13.18 17.04 -5.64
N ASN A 208 -12.63 16.46 -6.72
CA ASN A 208 -12.52 17.08 -8.03
C ASN A 208 -13.52 16.52 -9.06
N ASN A 209 -14.35 15.54 -8.68
CA ASN A 209 -15.29 14.82 -9.56
C ASN A 209 -14.59 14.21 -10.78
N THR A 210 -13.47 13.51 -10.56
CA THR A 210 -12.72 12.81 -11.59
C THR A 210 -12.62 11.33 -11.28
N GLU A 211 -12.55 10.52 -12.35
CA GLU A 211 -12.35 9.08 -12.26
C GLU A 211 -11.20 8.69 -13.18
N GLN A 212 -10.35 7.79 -12.72
CA GLN A 212 -9.24 7.23 -13.48
C GLN A 212 -9.21 5.72 -13.30
N ARG A 213 -8.77 5.01 -14.34
CA ARG A 213 -8.62 3.56 -14.31
C ARG A 213 -7.31 3.18 -14.96
N TRP A 214 -6.59 2.27 -14.35
CA TRP A 214 -5.37 1.67 -14.89
C TRP A 214 -5.45 0.15 -14.86
N CYS A 215 -4.98 -0.48 -15.92
CA CYS A 215 -4.79 -1.91 -16.03
C CYS A 215 -3.75 -2.16 -17.12
N TYR A 216 -2.59 -2.62 -16.75
CA TYR A 216 -1.49 -2.94 -17.65
C TYR A 216 -1.36 -4.45 -17.76
N GLN A 217 -1.50 -4.99 -18.98
CA GLN A 217 -1.40 -6.44 -19.18
C GLN A 217 0.05 -6.90 -19.20
N ASP A 218 0.91 -6.13 -19.87
CA ASP A 218 2.34 -6.38 -19.99
C ASP A 218 3.18 -5.44 -19.10
N GLY A 219 2.58 -4.94 -18.01
CA GLY A 219 3.25 -4.21 -16.94
C GLY A 219 4.18 -3.09 -17.42
N LEU A 220 5.49 -3.26 -17.22
CA LEU A 220 6.51 -2.26 -17.57
C LEU A 220 6.53 -1.92 -19.06
N THR A 221 6.27 -2.88 -19.95
CA THR A 221 6.24 -2.67 -21.40
C THR A 221 5.14 -1.70 -21.80
N ASP A 222 3.92 -1.97 -21.35
CA ASP A 222 2.76 -1.12 -21.65
C ASP A 222 2.96 0.30 -21.10
N TYR A 223 3.48 0.40 -19.88
CA TYR A 223 3.75 1.68 -19.23
C TYR A 223 4.80 2.50 -19.97
N LEU A 224 5.90 1.87 -20.40
CA LEU A 224 6.95 2.54 -21.15
C LEU A 224 6.44 2.99 -22.53
N MET A 225 5.67 2.14 -23.21
CA MET A 225 5.07 2.48 -24.51
C MET A 225 4.05 3.62 -24.41
N GLU A 226 3.26 3.67 -23.31
CA GLU A 226 2.38 4.80 -23.05
C GLU A 226 3.18 6.10 -22.87
N ALA A 227 4.29 6.06 -22.12
CA ALA A 227 5.12 7.23 -21.85
C ALA A 227 5.79 7.80 -23.11
N VAL A 228 6.15 6.95 -24.08
CA VAL A 228 6.82 7.37 -25.33
C VAL A 228 5.86 7.52 -26.52
N ASN A 229 4.55 7.48 -26.27
CA ASN A 229 3.56 7.57 -27.33
C ASN A 229 3.75 8.81 -28.22
N GLY A 230 3.89 8.56 -29.52
CA GLY A 230 4.13 9.62 -30.52
C GLY A 230 5.60 10.03 -30.67
N LEU A 231 6.54 9.42 -29.95
CA LEU A 231 7.98 9.64 -30.11
C LEU A 231 8.61 8.57 -30.99
N ILE A 232 9.72 8.92 -31.65
CA ILE A 232 10.57 7.94 -32.33
C ILE A 232 11.46 7.28 -31.30
N THR A 233 11.45 5.96 -31.27
CA THR A 233 12.20 5.15 -30.29
C THR A 233 13.14 4.17 -31.00
N LEU A 234 14.19 3.78 -30.30
CA LEU A 234 15.14 2.76 -30.74
C LEU A 234 15.36 1.74 -29.62
N PRO A 235 14.99 0.48 -29.81
CA PRO A 235 14.21 -0.06 -30.91
C PRO A 235 12.75 0.46 -30.90
N GLU A 236 11.97 0.08 -31.90
CA GLU A 236 10.54 0.42 -31.95
C GLU A 236 9.74 -0.19 -30.79
N ALA A 237 10.04 -1.44 -30.42
CA ALA A 237 9.52 -2.10 -29.23
C ALA A 237 10.61 -2.16 -28.14
N PRO A 238 10.27 -1.95 -26.85
CA PRO A 238 11.25 -1.96 -25.77
C PRO A 238 12.04 -3.28 -25.69
N PHE A 239 13.30 -3.20 -25.31
CA PHE A 239 14.00 -4.34 -24.77
C PHE A 239 13.42 -4.66 -23.40
N VAL A 240 13.04 -5.91 -23.21
CA VAL A 240 12.49 -6.41 -21.95
C VAL A 240 13.27 -7.62 -21.50
N GLY A 241 13.35 -7.79 -20.21
CA GLY A 241 13.94 -8.99 -19.63
C GLY A 241 13.38 -9.24 -18.24
N ASN A 242 13.42 -10.50 -17.87
CA ASN A 242 13.11 -10.97 -16.55
C ASN A 242 14.14 -11.99 -16.09
N PHE A 243 14.32 -12.07 -14.80
CA PHE A 243 15.11 -13.09 -14.15
C PHE A 243 14.42 -13.48 -12.85
N ALA A 244 14.32 -14.77 -12.61
CA ALA A 244 13.82 -15.31 -11.34
C ALA A 244 14.86 -16.28 -10.79
N GLY A 245 15.50 -15.92 -9.68
CA GLY A 245 16.37 -16.77 -8.89
C GLY A 245 15.62 -17.43 -7.72
N ASP A 246 16.34 -18.07 -6.82
CA ASP A 246 15.76 -18.75 -5.66
C ASP A 246 15.24 -17.76 -4.61
N THR A 247 15.85 -16.58 -4.50
CA THR A 247 15.57 -15.56 -3.46
C THR A 247 15.26 -14.18 -4.03
N GLU A 248 15.54 -13.95 -5.31
CA GLU A 248 15.33 -12.66 -5.99
C GLU A 248 14.68 -12.85 -7.35
N ALA A 249 13.93 -11.84 -7.77
CA ALA A 249 13.42 -11.71 -9.13
C ALA A 249 13.61 -10.28 -9.62
N VAL A 250 13.80 -10.12 -10.92
CA VAL A 250 13.96 -8.81 -11.56
C VAL A 250 13.20 -8.79 -12.87
N ASP A 251 12.44 -7.70 -13.07
CA ASP A 251 11.83 -7.36 -14.34
C ASP A 251 12.33 -6.00 -14.79
N TRP A 252 12.63 -5.83 -16.07
CA TRP A 252 13.07 -4.55 -16.61
C TRP A 252 12.58 -4.35 -18.05
N ALA A 253 12.39 -3.07 -18.41
CA ALA A 253 12.10 -2.62 -19.77
C ALA A 253 12.92 -1.39 -20.06
N LEU A 254 13.47 -1.27 -21.27
CA LEU A 254 14.23 -0.08 -21.70
C LEU A 254 14.12 0.15 -23.19
N LEU A 255 14.28 1.42 -23.58
CA LEU A 255 14.41 1.89 -24.95
C LEU A 255 15.24 3.17 -24.96
N TRP A 256 15.69 3.60 -26.14
CA TRP A 256 16.40 4.84 -26.34
C TRP A 256 15.59 5.83 -27.19
N LEU A 257 15.78 7.09 -26.92
CA LEU A 257 15.30 8.20 -27.75
C LEU A 257 16.46 8.65 -28.65
N PRO A 258 16.39 8.47 -30.00
CA PRO A 258 17.47 8.83 -30.92
C PRO A 258 17.86 10.32 -30.84
N GLU A 259 16.89 11.19 -30.55
CA GLU A 259 17.12 12.63 -30.42
C GLU A 259 17.73 13.02 -29.07
N GLY A 260 17.97 12.03 -28.19
CA GLY A 260 18.56 12.21 -26.85
C GLY A 260 17.53 12.66 -25.81
N GLY A 261 18.02 12.80 -24.57
CA GLY A 261 17.20 13.14 -23.43
C GLY A 261 16.78 11.94 -22.58
N GLU A 262 16.24 12.23 -21.41
CA GLU A 262 15.67 11.27 -20.47
C GLU A 262 14.22 11.65 -20.25
N LEU A 263 13.30 10.77 -20.63
CA LEU A 263 11.87 10.99 -20.47
C LEU A 263 11.35 10.36 -19.18
N LEU A 264 11.78 9.12 -18.90
CA LEU A 264 11.31 8.32 -17.80
C LEU A 264 12.43 7.42 -17.32
N THR A 265 12.75 7.51 -16.03
CA THR A 265 13.62 6.54 -15.33
C THR A 265 13.02 6.28 -13.97
N GLU A 266 12.50 5.09 -13.78
CA GLU A 266 11.91 4.64 -12.52
C GLU A 266 12.48 3.28 -12.11
N SER A 267 12.61 3.07 -10.83
CA SER A 267 13.05 1.79 -10.27
C SER A 267 12.34 1.51 -8.95
N TYR A 268 12.11 0.23 -8.68
CA TYR A 268 11.34 -0.24 -7.53
C TYR A 268 12.00 -1.46 -6.90
N VAL A 269 11.85 -1.60 -5.59
CA VAL A 269 12.17 -2.83 -4.85
C VAL A 269 10.96 -3.20 -4.01
N ASN A 270 10.41 -4.41 -4.20
CA ASN A 270 9.21 -4.88 -3.53
C ASN A 270 8.06 -3.86 -3.61
N LEU A 271 7.82 -3.30 -4.81
CA LEU A 271 6.80 -2.29 -5.11
C LEU A 271 7.04 -0.90 -4.48
N ILE A 272 8.17 -0.68 -3.83
CA ILE A 272 8.56 0.60 -3.23
C ILE A 272 9.47 1.34 -4.21
N PRO A 273 9.15 2.58 -4.60
CA PRO A 273 9.99 3.35 -5.51
C PRO A 273 11.35 3.67 -4.87
N THR A 274 12.42 3.47 -5.63
CA THR A 274 13.79 3.75 -5.21
C THR A 274 14.30 5.02 -5.90
N MET A 275 13.91 6.17 -5.38
CA MET A 275 14.20 7.48 -5.98
C MET A 275 15.69 7.78 -6.15
N GLN A 276 16.54 7.16 -5.36
CA GLN A 276 18.00 7.30 -5.44
C GLN A 276 18.66 6.14 -6.20
N GLY A 277 17.88 5.28 -6.84
CA GLY A 277 18.36 4.05 -7.46
C GLY A 277 18.77 3.00 -6.43
N GLY A 278 19.89 2.29 -6.69
CA GLY A 278 20.39 1.23 -5.83
C GLY A 278 21.30 0.27 -6.58
N THR A 279 21.70 -0.81 -5.92
CA THR A 279 22.58 -1.85 -6.52
C THR A 279 21.94 -2.52 -7.73
N HIS A 280 20.60 -2.71 -7.73
CA HIS A 280 19.83 -3.26 -8.85
C HIS A 280 19.93 -2.37 -10.10
N VAL A 281 19.79 -1.04 -9.94
CA VAL A 281 19.94 -0.08 -11.05
C VAL A 281 21.38 -0.07 -11.59
N ASN A 282 22.36 -0.06 -10.68
CA ASN A 282 23.77 -0.08 -11.06
C ASN A 282 24.14 -1.40 -11.77
N GLY A 283 23.59 -2.53 -11.30
CA GLY A 283 23.77 -3.84 -11.93
C GLY A 283 23.21 -3.89 -13.36
N LEU A 284 22.00 -3.37 -13.57
CA LEU A 284 21.40 -3.28 -14.90
C LEU A 284 22.25 -2.40 -15.83
N ARG A 285 22.67 -1.20 -15.37
CA ARG A 285 23.52 -0.29 -16.15
C ARG A 285 24.85 -0.93 -16.53
N GLN A 286 25.50 -1.64 -15.59
CA GLN A 286 26.76 -2.32 -15.87
C GLN A 286 26.56 -3.46 -16.88
N GLY A 287 25.54 -4.30 -16.70
CA GLY A 287 25.23 -5.40 -17.63
C GLY A 287 24.94 -4.91 -19.05
N LEU A 288 24.19 -3.83 -19.19
CA LEU A 288 23.94 -3.17 -20.50
C LEU A 288 25.25 -2.65 -21.13
N LEU A 289 26.09 -2.01 -20.32
CA LEU A 289 27.39 -1.49 -20.81
C LEU A 289 28.31 -2.62 -21.29
N ASP A 290 28.33 -3.72 -20.58
CA ASP A 290 29.16 -4.88 -20.95
C ASP A 290 28.62 -5.55 -22.22
N ALA A 291 27.30 -5.74 -22.33
CA ALA A 291 26.66 -6.28 -23.54
C ALA A 291 26.85 -5.40 -24.80
N MET A 292 26.96 -4.06 -24.62
CA MET A 292 27.24 -3.17 -25.77
C MET A 292 28.71 -3.14 -26.20
N ARG A 293 29.64 -3.68 -25.39
CA ARG A 293 31.06 -3.74 -25.70
C ARG A 293 31.48 -5.05 -26.39
N GLU A 294 30.65 -6.09 -26.27
CA GLU A 294 30.81 -7.36 -27.01
C GLU A 294 30.32 -7.22 -28.45
#